data_c01bc24950f50e65cd43c3a7300a932e
#
_entry.id   c01bc24950f50e65cd43c3a7300a932e
#
_cell.length_a   1.000
_cell.length_b   1.000
_cell.length_c   1.000
_cell.angle_alpha   90.00
_cell.angle_beta   90.00
_cell.angle_gamma   90.00
#
_symmetry.space_group_name_H-M   'P 1'
#
loop_
_entity.id
_entity.type
_entity.pdbx_description
1 polymer ?
#
loop_
_entity_poly.entity_id
_entity_poly.type
_entity_poly.pdbx_seq_one_letter_code
_entity_poly.pdbx_strand_id
1 'polypeptide(L)'
;LIGLVGSEMCIRDRIELNKQGVVSFQNVITFNMDEYVGLPKDHPESYHSFMWNNFFSHIDIKPENVNILNGNAEDLEAECASYEARMKAVGGVDLFLGGIGPDGHIAFNEPGSSLSSRTRIKTLTTDTIIANSRFFDNDVNKVPKTSVTVGVGTVLDAKEVLIMVNGHNKARALQQAVEGAVNQMWTITALQLHPKGIIVCDEAACADLKVCLLYTSPSPRD
;
A
#
# COMPACT_ATOMS: atom_id res chain seq x y z
N LEU A 1 -0.83 -5.75 -6.63
CA LEU A 1 0.22 -6.79 -6.52
C LEU A 1 1.62 -6.32 -6.92
N ILE A 2 1.79 -5.09 -7.43
CA ILE A 2 3.11 -4.56 -7.80
C ILE A 2 4.04 -4.38 -6.60
N GLY A 3 3.51 -4.30 -5.40
CA GLY A 3 4.27 -4.26 -4.15
C GLY A 3 4.38 -5.60 -3.40
N LEU A 4 3.81 -6.67 -3.95
CA LEU A 4 3.52 -7.88 -3.18
C LEU A 4 4.61 -8.96 -3.18
N VAL A 5 5.68 -8.89 -3.99
CA VAL A 5 6.71 -9.95 -3.95
C VAL A 5 7.42 -9.96 -2.59
N GLY A 6 7.77 -8.79 -2.04
CA GLY A 6 8.25 -8.67 -0.66
C GLY A 6 7.15 -8.88 0.38
N SER A 7 5.91 -8.45 0.09
CA SER A 7 4.77 -8.61 0.99
C SER A 7 4.23 -10.04 1.06
N GLU A 8 4.30 -10.83 -0.02
CA GLU A 8 3.92 -12.26 0.02
C GLU A 8 4.75 -13.06 1.01
N MET A 9 6.07 -12.85 1.04
CA MET A 9 6.93 -13.46 2.04
C MET A 9 6.53 -13.04 3.45
N CYS A 10 6.31 -11.74 3.67
CA CYS A 10 5.86 -11.23 4.96
C CYS A 10 4.46 -11.75 5.36
N ILE A 11 3.56 -11.97 4.40
CA ILE A 11 2.25 -12.58 4.65
C ILE A 11 2.43 -14.03 5.13
N ARG A 12 3.24 -14.82 4.44
CA ARG A 12 3.51 -16.22 4.82
C ARG A 12 4.14 -16.34 6.20
N ASP A 13 5.13 -15.50 6.51
CA ASP A 13 5.77 -15.49 7.82
C ASP A 13 4.77 -15.16 8.94
N ARG A 14 3.89 -14.19 8.71
CA ARG A 14 2.84 -13.83 9.68
C ARG A 14 1.84 -14.95 9.91
N ILE A 15 1.43 -15.65 8.85
CA ILE A 15 0.56 -16.83 8.94
C ILE A 15 1.24 -17.91 9.77
N GLU A 16 2.52 -18.18 9.51
CA GLU A 16 3.28 -19.20 10.24
C GLU A 16 3.43 -18.82 11.73
N LEU A 17 3.80 -17.58 12.03
CA LEU A 17 3.88 -17.08 13.41
C LEU A 17 2.53 -17.12 14.14
N ASN A 18 1.42 -16.88 13.44
CA ASN A 18 0.09 -17.00 14.00
C ASN A 18 -0.26 -18.47 14.30
N LYS A 19 0.04 -19.39 13.37
CA LYS A 19 -0.17 -20.83 13.59
C LYS A 19 0.65 -21.38 14.76
N GLN A 20 1.84 -20.83 14.97
CA GLN A 20 2.72 -21.18 16.10
C GLN A 20 2.28 -20.50 17.41
N GLY A 21 1.28 -19.63 17.38
CA GLY A 21 0.82 -18.88 18.55
C GLY A 21 1.78 -17.79 19.04
N VAL A 22 2.77 -17.41 18.21
CA VAL A 22 3.73 -16.33 18.53
C VAL A 22 3.08 -14.97 18.40
N VAL A 23 2.19 -14.80 17.41
CA VAL A 23 1.40 -13.60 17.20
C VAL A 23 -0.07 -13.94 17.07
N SER A 24 -0.97 -13.03 17.49
CA SER A 24 -2.42 -13.15 17.32
C SER A 24 -2.97 -11.91 16.63
N PHE A 25 -3.94 -12.11 15.73
CA PHE A 25 -4.66 -11.06 15.02
C PHE A 25 -6.08 -10.85 15.56
N GLN A 26 -6.48 -11.53 16.64
CA GLN A 26 -7.85 -11.46 17.19
C GLN A 26 -8.30 -10.05 17.57
N ASN A 27 -7.35 -9.20 17.97
CA ASN A 27 -7.61 -7.81 18.36
C ASN A 27 -7.10 -6.80 17.31
N VAL A 28 -6.66 -7.26 16.16
CA VAL A 28 -6.19 -6.41 15.07
C VAL A 28 -7.38 -5.98 14.22
N ILE A 29 -7.46 -4.70 13.88
CA ILE A 29 -8.41 -4.15 12.91
C ILE A 29 -7.59 -3.75 11.68
N THR A 30 -7.99 -4.22 10.51
CA THR A 30 -7.27 -3.94 9.26
C THR A 30 -8.08 -3.03 8.34
N PHE A 31 -7.34 -2.18 7.60
CA PHE A 31 -7.86 -1.33 6.54
C PHE A 31 -7.00 -1.53 5.29
N ASN A 32 -7.60 -2.06 4.23
CA ASN A 32 -6.91 -2.18 2.95
C ASN A 32 -6.72 -0.80 2.32
N MET A 33 -5.62 -0.60 1.63
CA MET A 33 -5.29 0.72 1.07
C MET A 33 -6.06 1.06 -0.21
N ASP A 34 -6.55 0.08 -0.94
CA ASP A 34 -7.24 0.31 -2.20
C ASP A 34 -8.10 -0.90 -2.64
N GLU A 35 -8.97 -0.65 -3.63
CA GLU A 35 -9.74 -1.66 -4.36
C GLU A 35 -10.10 -1.14 -5.75
N TYR A 36 -10.24 -2.04 -6.72
CA TYR A 36 -10.70 -1.70 -8.05
C TYR A 36 -12.19 -1.33 -8.08
N VAL A 37 -12.54 -0.33 -8.89
CA VAL A 37 -13.94 0.03 -9.14
C VAL A 37 -14.50 -0.85 -10.24
N GLY A 38 -15.71 -1.38 -10.01
CA GLY A 38 -16.45 -2.18 -11.00
C GLY A 38 -15.99 -3.63 -11.11
N LEU A 39 -14.98 -4.05 -10.35
CA LEU A 39 -14.56 -5.45 -10.32
C LEU A 39 -15.40 -6.19 -9.26
N PRO A 40 -16.04 -7.33 -9.59
CA PRO A 40 -16.78 -8.11 -8.62
C PRO A 40 -15.91 -8.50 -7.41
N LYS A 41 -16.51 -8.47 -6.22
CA LYS A 41 -15.83 -8.77 -4.96
C LYS A 41 -15.18 -10.17 -4.94
N ASP A 42 -15.80 -11.13 -5.61
CA ASP A 42 -15.36 -12.52 -5.75
C ASP A 42 -14.44 -12.76 -6.96
N HIS A 43 -14.17 -11.73 -7.76
CA HIS A 43 -13.21 -11.84 -8.85
C HIS A 43 -11.84 -12.18 -8.30
N PRO A 44 -11.08 -13.15 -8.89
CA PRO A 44 -9.77 -13.56 -8.38
C PRO A 44 -8.78 -12.41 -8.17
N GLU A 45 -8.84 -11.40 -9.04
CA GLU A 45 -7.93 -10.25 -9.03
C GLU A 45 -8.46 -9.04 -8.23
N SER A 46 -9.62 -9.15 -7.54
CA SER A 46 -10.01 -8.15 -6.55
C SER A 46 -9.08 -8.21 -5.34
N TYR A 47 -8.75 -7.07 -4.74
CA TYR A 47 -7.96 -7.07 -3.50
C TYR A 47 -8.71 -7.75 -2.35
N HIS A 48 -10.04 -7.72 -2.39
CA HIS A 48 -10.85 -8.49 -1.46
C HIS A 48 -10.54 -9.98 -1.55
N SER A 49 -10.68 -10.60 -2.74
CA SER A 49 -10.39 -12.03 -2.94
C SER A 49 -8.93 -12.35 -2.65
N PHE A 50 -8.02 -11.50 -3.10
CA PHE A 50 -6.60 -11.68 -2.83
C PHE A 50 -6.30 -11.76 -1.33
N MET A 51 -6.78 -10.82 -0.55
CA MET A 51 -6.49 -10.75 0.89
C MET A 51 -7.17 -11.89 1.67
N TRP A 52 -8.40 -12.25 1.31
CA TRP A 52 -9.05 -13.39 1.93
C TRP A 52 -8.36 -14.70 1.60
N ASN A 53 -8.02 -14.95 0.34
CA ASN A 53 -7.43 -16.20 -0.10
C ASN A 53 -5.99 -16.39 0.38
N ASN A 54 -5.23 -15.30 0.55
CA ASN A 54 -3.81 -15.37 0.86
C ASN A 54 -3.46 -15.02 2.31
N PHE A 55 -4.34 -14.37 3.07
CA PHE A 55 -4.02 -13.92 4.42
C PHE A 55 -5.14 -14.12 5.43
N PHE A 56 -6.29 -13.45 5.28
CA PHE A 56 -7.29 -13.38 6.36
C PHE A 56 -7.90 -14.74 6.72
N SER A 57 -8.09 -15.63 5.75
CA SER A 57 -8.60 -16.99 6.01
C SER A 57 -7.60 -17.91 6.71
N HIS A 58 -6.34 -17.51 6.83
CA HIS A 58 -5.25 -18.31 7.37
C HIS A 58 -4.79 -17.88 8.77
N ILE A 59 -5.40 -16.83 9.33
CA ILE A 59 -5.06 -16.26 10.63
C ILE A 59 -6.32 -16.15 11.52
N ASP A 60 -6.12 -15.86 12.79
CA ASP A 60 -7.17 -15.77 13.80
C ASP A 60 -7.87 -14.40 13.86
N ILE A 61 -7.82 -13.61 12.78
CA ILE A 61 -8.50 -12.31 12.70
C ILE A 61 -10.02 -12.49 12.69
N LYS A 62 -10.74 -11.62 13.41
CA LYS A 62 -12.19 -11.60 13.36
C LYS A 62 -12.67 -10.96 12.06
N PRO A 63 -13.58 -11.59 11.29
CA PRO A 63 -14.07 -11.05 10.02
C PRO A 63 -14.62 -9.62 10.11
N GLU A 64 -15.27 -9.26 11.22
CA GLU A 64 -15.80 -7.92 11.48
C GLU A 64 -14.69 -6.84 11.64
N ASN A 65 -13.47 -7.25 11.90
CA ASN A 65 -12.31 -6.36 12.01
C ASN A 65 -11.61 -6.11 10.67
N VAL A 66 -12.03 -6.79 9.61
CA VAL A 66 -11.46 -6.63 8.27
C VAL A 66 -12.22 -5.55 7.51
N ASN A 67 -11.57 -4.47 7.19
CA ASN A 67 -12.13 -3.38 6.40
C ASN A 67 -11.46 -3.34 5.01
N ILE A 68 -12.27 -3.46 3.97
CA ILE A 68 -11.85 -3.35 2.57
C ILE A 68 -12.80 -2.36 1.90
N LEU A 69 -12.25 -1.44 1.11
CA LEU A 69 -13.04 -0.49 0.32
C LEU A 69 -13.98 -1.23 -0.64
N ASN A 70 -15.22 -0.77 -0.73
CA ASN A 70 -16.19 -1.33 -1.66
C ASN A 70 -16.16 -0.59 -3.01
N GLY A 71 -15.41 -1.12 -3.98
CA GLY A 71 -15.34 -0.57 -5.33
C GLY A 71 -16.64 -0.68 -6.14
N ASN A 72 -17.68 -1.34 -5.59
CA ASN A 72 -19.00 -1.50 -6.21
C ASN A 72 -20.12 -0.80 -5.40
N ALA A 73 -19.77 0.16 -4.53
CA ALA A 73 -20.76 0.96 -3.82
C ALA A 73 -21.55 1.83 -4.82
N GLU A 74 -22.86 2.02 -4.55
CA GLU A 74 -23.72 2.90 -5.36
C GLU A 74 -23.20 4.35 -5.35
N ASP A 75 -22.69 4.79 -4.18
CA ASP A 75 -22.04 6.08 -4.00
C ASP A 75 -20.60 5.86 -3.50
N LEU A 76 -19.66 5.93 -4.41
CA LEU A 76 -18.24 5.73 -4.12
C LEU A 76 -17.65 6.87 -3.28
N GLU A 77 -18.17 8.09 -3.39
CA GLU A 77 -17.71 9.22 -2.58
C GLU A 77 -18.17 9.03 -1.12
N ALA A 78 -19.42 8.62 -0.91
CA ALA A 78 -19.91 8.27 0.41
C ALA A 78 -19.15 7.07 1.03
N GLU A 79 -18.80 6.04 0.23
CA GLU A 79 -17.96 4.93 0.70
C GLU A 79 -16.58 5.43 1.15
N CYS A 80 -15.90 6.27 0.34
CA CYS A 80 -14.60 6.84 0.70
C CYS A 80 -14.69 7.66 2.00
N ALA A 81 -15.71 8.51 2.15
CA ALA A 81 -15.92 9.29 3.37
C ALA A 81 -16.20 8.42 4.60
N SER A 82 -17.03 7.37 4.42
CA SER A 82 -17.33 6.38 5.45
C SER A 82 -16.08 5.60 5.87
N TYR A 83 -15.20 5.27 4.91
CA TYR A 83 -13.94 4.57 5.17
C TYR A 83 -13.01 5.39 6.06
N GLU A 84 -12.83 6.67 5.75
CA GLU A 84 -12.07 7.61 6.59
C GLU A 84 -12.69 7.74 7.99
N ALA A 85 -14.01 7.82 8.07
CA ALA A 85 -14.71 7.90 9.36
C ALA A 85 -14.50 6.63 10.21
N ARG A 86 -14.53 5.44 9.59
CA ARG A 86 -14.25 4.16 10.28
C ARG A 86 -12.82 4.12 10.81
N MET A 87 -11.81 4.52 10.02
CA MET A 87 -10.42 4.62 10.49
C MET A 87 -10.30 5.56 11.68
N LYS A 88 -10.95 6.73 11.62
CA LYS A 88 -10.94 7.70 12.71
C LYS A 88 -11.67 7.17 13.96
N ALA A 89 -12.76 6.45 13.81
CA ALA A 89 -13.56 5.92 14.92
C ALA A 89 -12.80 4.89 15.77
N VAL A 90 -11.85 4.15 15.17
CA VAL A 90 -10.98 3.20 15.87
C VAL A 90 -9.71 3.83 16.45
N GLY A 91 -9.56 5.15 16.35
CA GLY A 91 -8.39 5.89 16.88
C GLY A 91 -7.27 6.10 15.86
N GLY A 92 -7.54 5.92 14.58
CA GLY A 92 -6.57 6.04 13.48
C GLY A 92 -5.83 4.73 13.20
N VAL A 93 -4.83 4.82 12.33
CA VAL A 93 -4.00 3.70 11.91
C VAL A 93 -2.69 3.71 12.71
N ASP A 94 -2.41 2.63 13.42
CA ASP A 94 -1.16 2.50 14.17
C ASP A 94 0.03 2.24 13.25
N LEU A 95 -0.12 1.36 12.26
CA LEU A 95 0.90 1.02 11.29
C LEU A 95 0.31 0.97 9.89
N PHE A 96 0.81 1.81 8.99
CA PHE A 96 0.61 1.63 7.56
C PHE A 96 1.74 0.78 7.00
N LEU A 97 1.38 -0.30 6.31
CA LEU A 97 2.32 -1.21 5.65
C LEU A 97 2.06 -1.17 4.15
N GLY A 98 3.04 -0.80 3.35
CA GLY A 98 2.89 -0.70 1.91
C GLY A 98 4.17 -0.91 1.13
N GLY A 99 4.07 -0.72 -0.18
CA GLY A 99 5.17 -0.69 -1.13
C GLY A 99 5.13 0.59 -1.96
N ILE A 100 5.98 0.67 -2.98
CA ILE A 100 5.97 1.78 -3.94
C ILE A 100 5.83 1.27 -5.37
N GLY A 101 5.20 2.07 -6.22
CA GLY A 101 5.24 1.88 -7.66
C GLY A 101 6.63 2.19 -8.26
N PRO A 102 6.93 1.74 -9.47
CA PRO A 102 8.19 2.10 -10.15
C PRO A 102 8.28 3.61 -10.44
N ASP A 103 7.18 4.31 -10.52
CA ASP A 103 7.03 5.76 -10.65
C ASP A 103 6.91 6.48 -9.28
N GLY A 104 7.12 5.76 -8.17
CA GLY A 104 7.12 6.29 -6.82
C GLY A 104 5.74 6.58 -6.23
N HIS A 105 4.67 6.01 -6.79
CA HIS A 105 3.37 6.11 -6.16
C HIS A 105 3.25 5.25 -4.89
N ILE A 106 2.51 5.74 -3.91
CA ILE A 106 2.10 4.98 -2.71
C ILE A 106 0.58 4.76 -2.76
N ALA A 107 0.11 3.51 -2.56
CA ALA A 107 -1.24 3.09 -2.94
C ALA A 107 -1.49 3.48 -4.41
N PHE A 108 -2.72 3.83 -4.84
CA PHE A 108 -2.91 4.37 -6.20
C PHE A 108 -2.80 5.90 -6.27
N ASN A 109 -1.92 6.50 -5.47
CA ASN A 109 -1.62 7.93 -5.57
C ASN A 109 -0.58 8.18 -6.66
N GLU A 110 -1.02 8.08 -7.91
CA GLU A 110 -0.24 8.31 -9.11
C GLU A 110 0.47 9.68 -9.11
N PRO A 111 1.54 9.88 -9.91
CA PRO A 111 2.20 11.16 -10.06
C PRO A 111 1.22 12.32 -10.29
N GLY A 112 1.45 13.44 -9.62
CA GLY A 112 0.56 14.61 -9.61
C GLY A 112 -0.57 14.55 -8.56
N SER A 113 -0.67 13.48 -7.76
CA SER A 113 -1.62 13.42 -6.65
C SER A 113 -1.22 14.38 -5.53
N SER A 114 -2.21 15.09 -4.95
CA SER A 114 -1.96 15.98 -3.80
C SER A 114 -1.39 15.20 -2.62
N LEU A 115 -0.35 15.74 -1.98
CA LEU A 115 0.25 15.15 -0.78
C LEU A 115 -0.66 15.23 0.46
N SER A 116 -1.70 16.06 0.43
CA SER A 116 -2.75 16.14 1.46
C SER A 116 -4.03 15.39 1.09
N SER A 117 -4.02 14.61 0.00
CA SER A 117 -5.21 13.89 -0.46
C SER A 117 -5.73 12.90 0.56
N ARG A 118 -7.06 12.73 0.57
CA ARG A 118 -7.77 11.73 1.39
C ARG A 118 -8.24 10.57 0.52
N THR A 119 -8.87 9.58 1.13
CA THR A 119 -9.47 8.44 0.42
C THR A 119 -10.45 8.94 -0.63
N ARG A 120 -10.29 8.46 -1.87
CA ARG A 120 -11.06 8.95 -3.03
C ARG A 120 -11.02 7.99 -4.20
N ILE A 121 -11.85 8.27 -5.18
CA ILE A 121 -11.79 7.63 -6.51
C ILE A 121 -10.58 8.17 -7.26
N LYS A 122 -9.86 7.29 -7.93
CA LYS A 122 -8.69 7.64 -8.74
C LYS A 122 -8.71 6.88 -10.07
N THR A 123 -8.48 7.60 -11.17
CA THR A 123 -8.19 6.99 -12.47
C THR A 123 -6.74 6.52 -12.49
N LEU A 124 -6.52 5.29 -12.94
CA LEU A 124 -5.17 4.71 -13.05
C LEU A 124 -4.46 5.24 -14.30
N THR A 125 -3.16 5.42 -14.19
CA THR A 125 -2.33 5.79 -15.35
C THR A 125 -2.22 4.62 -16.33
N THR A 126 -1.89 4.92 -17.58
CA THR A 126 -1.65 3.90 -18.61
C THR A 126 -0.54 2.93 -18.19
N ASP A 127 0.52 3.44 -17.58
CA ASP A 127 1.64 2.62 -17.11
C ASP A 127 1.21 1.65 -16.01
N THR A 128 0.37 2.09 -15.08
CA THR A 128 -0.21 1.21 -14.04
C THR A 128 -1.12 0.16 -14.64
N ILE A 129 -1.97 0.51 -15.62
CA ILE A 129 -2.83 -0.43 -16.33
C ILE A 129 -1.99 -1.49 -17.06
N ILE A 130 -0.96 -1.06 -17.79
CA ILE A 130 -0.04 -1.98 -18.49
C ILE A 130 0.66 -2.90 -17.48
N ALA A 131 1.20 -2.35 -16.41
CA ALA A 131 1.87 -3.13 -15.38
C ALA A 131 0.95 -4.15 -14.71
N ASN A 132 -0.34 -3.82 -14.52
CA ASN A 132 -1.32 -4.70 -13.89
C ASN A 132 -1.94 -5.71 -14.87
N SER A 133 -1.81 -5.52 -16.19
CA SER A 133 -2.38 -6.43 -17.20
C SER A 133 -1.91 -7.88 -17.04
N ARG A 134 -0.71 -8.10 -16.49
CA ARG A 134 -0.16 -9.42 -16.16
C ARG A 134 -1.07 -10.26 -15.25
N PHE A 135 -1.94 -9.63 -14.46
CA PHE A 135 -2.93 -10.30 -13.62
C PHE A 135 -4.26 -10.53 -14.34
N PHE A 136 -4.44 -9.95 -15.52
CA PHE A 136 -5.63 -9.99 -16.34
C PHE A 136 -5.31 -10.61 -17.72
N ASP A 137 -4.66 -11.77 -17.73
CA ASP A 137 -4.28 -12.53 -18.95
C ASP A 137 -3.40 -11.71 -19.93
N ASN A 138 -2.64 -10.73 -19.46
CA ASN A 138 -1.91 -9.73 -20.24
C ASN A 138 -2.81 -8.87 -21.16
N ASP A 139 -4.10 -8.76 -20.86
CA ASP A 139 -5.05 -7.93 -21.58
C ASP A 139 -5.31 -6.61 -20.83
N VAL A 140 -4.77 -5.51 -21.35
CA VAL A 140 -4.94 -4.16 -20.79
C VAL A 140 -6.41 -3.70 -20.77
N ASN A 141 -7.28 -4.29 -21.61
CA ASN A 141 -8.70 -3.92 -21.66
C ASN A 141 -9.50 -4.53 -20.50
N LYS A 142 -9.00 -5.63 -19.93
CA LYS A 142 -9.61 -6.28 -18.76
C LYS A 142 -9.24 -5.60 -17.44
N VAL A 143 -8.18 -4.81 -17.42
CA VAL A 143 -7.76 -4.10 -16.21
C VAL A 143 -8.74 -2.96 -15.92
N PRO A 144 -9.31 -2.87 -14.71
CA PRO A 144 -10.13 -1.73 -14.32
C PRO A 144 -9.35 -0.42 -14.44
N LYS A 145 -10.00 0.61 -14.97
CA LYS A 145 -9.36 1.92 -15.19
C LYS A 145 -9.45 2.86 -14.00
N THR A 146 -10.24 2.47 -13.00
CA THR A 146 -10.55 3.29 -11.83
C THR A 146 -10.42 2.47 -10.57
N SER A 147 -9.96 3.09 -9.50
CA SER A 147 -9.88 2.50 -8.16
C SER A 147 -10.40 3.46 -7.10
N VAL A 148 -10.77 2.94 -5.94
CA VAL A 148 -10.88 3.68 -4.68
C VAL A 148 -9.60 3.44 -3.90
N THR A 149 -8.97 4.50 -3.40
CA THR A 149 -7.65 4.41 -2.77
C THR A 149 -7.52 5.41 -1.63
N VAL A 150 -6.83 5.01 -0.55
CA VAL A 150 -6.44 5.96 0.49
C VAL A 150 -5.55 7.05 -0.09
N GLY A 151 -5.71 8.26 0.41
CA GLY A 151 -4.89 9.40 -0.02
C GLY A 151 -3.50 9.41 0.63
N VAL A 152 -2.59 10.22 0.09
CA VAL A 152 -1.26 10.42 0.67
C VAL A 152 -1.39 10.96 2.10
N GLY A 153 -2.25 11.96 2.32
CA GLY A 153 -2.51 12.49 3.66
C GLY A 153 -3.09 11.45 4.61
N THR A 154 -3.94 10.53 4.11
CA THR A 154 -4.45 9.41 4.93
C THR A 154 -3.33 8.48 5.38
N VAL A 155 -2.37 8.18 4.48
CA VAL A 155 -1.18 7.38 4.81
C VAL A 155 -0.32 8.09 5.87
N LEU A 156 -0.10 9.39 5.70
CA LEU A 156 0.73 10.18 6.62
C LEU A 156 0.08 10.39 8.00
N ASP A 157 -1.23 10.19 8.14
CA ASP A 157 -1.91 10.23 9.44
C ASP A 157 -1.65 8.97 10.29
N ALA A 158 -1.08 7.91 9.74
CA ALA A 158 -0.70 6.73 10.51
C ALA A 158 0.38 7.09 11.54
N LYS A 159 0.40 6.39 12.68
CA LYS A 159 1.43 6.62 13.71
C LYS A 159 2.82 6.19 13.23
N GLU A 160 2.88 5.13 12.45
CA GLU A 160 4.10 4.62 11.81
C GLU A 160 3.78 4.23 10.36
N VAL A 161 4.70 4.50 9.45
CA VAL A 161 4.59 4.10 8.03
C VAL A 161 5.80 3.26 7.67
N LEU A 162 5.57 2.01 7.28
CA LEU A 162 6.59 1.08 6.84
C LEU A 162 6.39 0.75 5.37
N ILE A 163 7.40 1.09 4.57
CA ILE A 163 7.41 0.85 3.12
C ILE A 163 8.45 -0.19 2.79
N MET A 164 8.02 -1.27 2.14
CA MET A 164 8.90 -2.32 1.64
C MET A 164 9.20 -2.08 0.16
N VAL A 165 10.49 -2.11 -0.19
CA VAL A 165 10.96 -1.83 -1.55
C VAL A 165 11.93 -2.92 -1.96
N ASN A 166 11.57 -3.68 -2.98
CA ASN A 166 12.43 -4.76 -3.46
C ASN A 166 12.55 -4.78 -4.99
N GLY A 167 13.73 -5.16 -5.45
CA GLY A 167 14.05 -5.32 -6.84
C GLY A 167 14.50 -4.05 -7.56
N HIS A 168 15.35 -4.23 -8.55
CA HIS A 168 16.00 -3.14 -9.30
C HIS A 168 15.03 -2.19 -10.01
N ASN A 169 13.84 -2.67 -10.41
CA ASN A 169 12.81 -1.84 -11.04
C ASN A 169 12.23 -0.75 -10.11
N LYS A 170 12.57 -0.77 -8.83
CA LYS A 170 12.20 0.23 -7.82
C LYS A 170 13.35 1.18 -7.46
N ALA A 171 14.56 0.95 -8.00
CA ALA A 171 15.75 1.69 -7.61
C ALA A 171 15.60 3.20 -7.77
N ARG A 172 15.08 3.65 -8.91
CA ARG A 172 14.82 5.07 -9.15
C ARG A 172 13.78 5.66 -8.20
N ALA A 173 12.70 4.92 -7.94
CA ALA A 173 11.64 5.37 -7.03
C ALA A 173 12.19 5.49 -5.59
N LEU A 174 12.99 4.51 -5.15
CA LEU A 174 13.66 4.56 -3.85
C LEU A 174 14.64 5.73 -3.76
N GLN A 175 15.44 5.97 -4.80
CA GLN A 175 16.35 7.11 -4.85
C GLN A 175 15.59 8.43 -4.70
N GLN A 176 14.46 8.61 -5.39
CA GLN A 176 13.62 9.80 -5.22
C GLN A 176 13.01 9.88 -3.82
N ALA A 177 12.55 8.75 -3.27
CA ALA A 177 11.97 8.72 -1.92
C ALA A 177 12.92 9.20 -0.82
N VAL A 178 14.22 8.88 -0.95
CA VAL A 178 15.23 9.12 0.08
C VAL A 178 16.05 10.39 -0.18
N GLU A 179 16.49 10.59 -1.42
CA GLU A 179 17.42 11.65 -1.81
C GLU A 179 16.75 12.80 -2.58
N GLY A 180 15.53 12.55 -3.11
CA GLY A 180 14.79 13.56 -3.88
C GLY A 180 14.12 14.62 -2.99
N ALA A 181 13.73 15.73 -3.60
CA ALA A 181 12.90 16.72 -2.93
C ALA A 181 11.46 16.22 -2.76
N VAL A 182 10.79 16.63 -1.68
CA VAL A 182 9.37 16.34 -1.47
C VAL A 182 8.54 17.01 -2.57
N ASN A 183 7.84 16.21 -3.36
CA ASN A 183 6.96 16.70 -4.43
C ASN A 183 5.90 15.66 -4.82
N GLN A 184 4.83 16.14 -5.46
CA GLN A 184 3.70 15.29 -5.85
C GLN A 184 3.96 14.42 -7.09
N MET A 185 5.04 14.61 -7.81
CA MET A 185 5.40 13.75 -8.96
C MET A 185 5.99 12.40 -8.51
N TRP A 186 6.45 12.35 -7.27
CA TRP A 186 6.92 11.16 -6.58
C TRP A 186 6.25 11.14 -5.21
N THR A 187 5.00 10.67 -5.15
CA THR A 187 4.18 10.81 -3.93
C THR A 187 4.78 10.13 -2.71
N ILE A 188 5.61 9.12 -2.90
CA ILE A 188 6.40 8.48 -1.82
C ILE A 188 7.32 9.48 -1.10
N THR A 189 7.75 10.56 -1.77
CA THR A 189 8.63 11.57 -1.15
C THR A 189 7.98 12.25 0.05
N ALA A 190 6.64 12.22 0.16
CA ALA A 190 5.92 12.70 1.32
C ALA A 190 6.30 11.98 2.62
N LEU A 191 6.82 10.74 2.53
CA LEU A 191 7.31 9.99 3.69
C LEU A 191 8.44 10.73 4.44
N GLN A 192 9.22 11.58 3.75
CA GLN A 192 10.24 12.43 4.39
C GLN A 192 9.65 13.42 5.42
N LEU A 193 8.35 13.71 5.34
CA LEU A 193 7.64 14.56 6.30
C LEU A 193 7.07 13.77 7.48
N HIS A 194 7.10 12.44 7.43
CA HIS A 194 6.51 11.61 8.46
C HIS A 194 7.50 11.37 9.60
N PRO A 195 7.12 11.60 10.89
CA PRO A 195 8.05 11.50 12.03
C PRO A 195 8.56 10.07 12.26
N LYS A 196 7.84 9.06 11.79
CA LYS A 196 8.17 7.64 11.93
C LYS A 196 8.01 6.89 10.60
N GLY A 197 8.58 7.44 9.53
CA GLY A 197 8.67 6.79 8.23
C GLY A 197 9.83 5.80 8.19
N ILE A 198 9.55 4.54 7.84
CA ILE A 198 10.53 3.46 7.76
C ILE A 198 10.52 2.91 6.35
N ILE A 199 11.69 2.77 5.72
CA ILE A 199 11.86 2.07 4.45
C ILE A 199 12.72 0.84 4.69
N VAL A 200 12.21 -0.32 4.28
CA VAL A 200 12.96 -1.58 4.24
C VAL A 200 13.16 -1.95 2.78
N CYS A 201 14.41 -2.10 2.36
CA CYS A 201 14.75 -2.35 0.97
C CYS A 201 15.82 -3.46 0.83
N ASP A 202 15.82 -4.12 -0.33
CA ASP A 202 16.90 -5.02 -0.71
C ASP A 202 18.03 -4.27 -1.44
N GLU A 203 19.16 -4.94 -1.63
CA GLU A 203 20.33 -4.38 -2.30
C GLU A 203 20.02 -3.95 -3.73
N ALA A 204 19.19 -4.72 -4.46
CA ALA A 204 18.83 -4.42 -5.84
C ALA A 204 18.00 -3.13 -5.96
N ALA A 205 17.15 -2.83 -4.98
CA ALA A 205 16.40 -1.58 -4.91
C ALA A 205 17.30 -0.38 -4.56
N CYS A 206 18.47 -0.60 -3.96
CA CYS A 206 19.42 0.46 -3.58
C CYS A 206 20.34 0.89 -4.73
N ALA A 207 20.24 0.30 -5.92
CA ALA A 207 21.22 0.46 -7.00
C ALA A 207 21.40 1.92 -7.48
N ASP A 208 20.37 2.76 -7.38
CA ASP A 208 20.44 4.16 -7.81
C ASP A 208 20.76 5.15 -6.68
N LEU A 209 20.89 4.67 -5.43
CA LEU A 209 21.25 5.52 -4.29
C LEU A 209 22.70 6.00 -4.44
N LYS A 210 22.90 7.29 -4.22
CA LYS A 210 24.20 7.96 -4.29
C LYS A 210 24.89 8.09 -2.96
N VAL A 211 24.08 8.12 -1.88
CA VAL A 211 24.56 8.17 -0.50
C VAL A 211 24.64 6.74 0.03
N CYS A 212 25.78 6.38 0.65
CA CYS A 212 25.92 5.08 1.29
C CYS A 212 25.05 5.05 2.54
N LEU A 213 23.88 4.39 2.44
CA LEU A 213 22.91 4.23 3.54
C LEU A 213 23.14 2.93 4.34
N LEU A 214 24.28 2.25 4.17
CA LEU A 214 24.63 1.07 4.95
C LEU A 214 24.95 1.43 6.41
N TYR A 215 23.97 2.02 7.10
CA TYR A 215 24.04 2.21 8.54
C TYR A 215 23.08 1.25 9.22
N THR A 216 23.67 0.31 9.94
CA THR A 216 22.97 -0.58 10.87
C THR A 216 22.75 0.07 12.24
N SER A 217 23.10 1.34 12.40
CA SER A 217 22.97 2.11 13.62
C SER A 217 21.96 3.24 13.48
N PRO A 218 21.31 3.68 14.59
CA PRO A 218 20.46 4.86 14.58
C PRO A 218 21.17 6.06 13.95
N SER A 219 20.45 6.85 13.17
CA SER A 219 20.99 8.05 12.55
C SER A 219 21.48 9.01 13.64
N PRO A 220 22.69 9.61 13.51
CA PRO A 220 23.14 10.64 14.44
C PRO A 220 22.38 11.98 14.30
N ARG A 221 21.27 11.99 13.60
CA ARG A 221 20.42 13.18 13.35
C ARG A 221 19.22 13.28 14.30
N ASP A 222 19.07 12.38 15.23
CA ASP A 222 18.02 12.42 16.27
C ASP A 222 18.59 12.96 17.57
#